data_11a85acf516072eb4e7f4cdec29276a1
#
_entry.id   11a85acf516072eb4e7f4cdec29276a1
#
_cell.length_a   1.000
_cell.length_b   1.000
_cell.length_c   1.000
_cell.angle_alpha   90.00
_cell.angle_beta   90.00
_cell.angle_gamma   90.00
#
_symmetry.space_group_name_H-M   'P 1'
#
loop_
_entity.id
_entity.type
_entity.pdbx_description
1 polymer ?
#
loop_
_entity_poly.entity_id
_entity_poly.type
_entity_poly.pdbx_seq_one_letter_code
_entity_poly.pdbx_strand_id
1 'polypeptide(L)'
;MSRQSYIPNILTSVRFVAAPLFFYTFLNDLFLISVSILVLALITDVLDGYIARKLDVTSDMGAYLDVTSDFVLIVVCFLAYVIKGWYDPLILLLIIAMFLLFVATSGLKKPVYDPMGKYLGGYLMLMILVSILFPEFVVRQILFIVLILICLTSVLTRFFFIRRSKELQSL
;
A
#
# COMPACT_ATOMS: atom_id res chain seq x y z
N MET A 1 18.76 6.16 -25.12
CA MET A 1 17.97 5.60 -24.01
C MET A 1 18.97 4.95 -23.05
N SER A 2 19.21 5.56 -21.90
CA SER A 2 20.27 5.16 -20.99
C SER A 2 19.89 3.87 -20.24
N ARG A 3 20.87 2.97 -20.09
CA ARG A 3 20.76 1.70 -19.31
C ARG A 3 20.25 1.89 -17.88
N GLN A 4 20.24 3.10 -17.35
CA GLN A 4 19.83 3.45 -15.99
C GLN A 4 18.29 3.50 -15.78
N SER A 5 17.48 3.61 -16.86
CA SER A 5 16.01 3.60 -16.76
C SER A 5 15.39 2.21 -16.55
N TYR A 6 16.15 1.13 -16.72
CA TYR A 6 15.60 -0.23 -16.60
C TYR A 6 15.58 -0.78 -15.16
N ILE A 7 16.42 -0.23 -14.27
CA ILE A 7 16.56 -0.76 -12.90
C ILE A 7 15.26 -0.60 -12.09
N PRO A 8 14.59 0.57 -12.05
CA PRO A 8 13.32 0.73 -11.34
C PRO A 8 12.22 -0.18 -11.87
N ASN A 9 12.13 -0.36 -13.20
CA ASN A 9 11.11 -1.20 -13.81
C ASN A 9 11.25 -2.69 -13.50
N ILE A 10 12.48 -3.20 -13.36
CA ILE A 10 12.72 -4.62 -13.05
C ILE A 10 12.26 -4.94 -11.63
N LEU A 11 12.52 -4.06 -10.69
CA LEU A 11 12.26 -4.28 -9.28
C LEU A 11 10.75 -4.11 -8.97
N THR A 12 10.07 -3.14 -9.60
CA THR A 12 8.60 -3.04 -9.57
C THR A 12 7.93 -4.33 -10.11
N SER A 13 8.55 -4.98 -11.12
CA SER A 13 8.07 -6.26 -11.66
C SER A 13 8.12 -7.40 -10.64
N VAL A 14 9.03 -7.37 -9.67
CA VAL A 14 9.12 -8.40 -8.61
C VAL A 14 7.84 -8.46 -7.79
N ARG A 15 7.20 -7.33 -7.47
CA ARG A 15 5.95 -7.31 -6.70
C ARG A 15 4.77 -7.87 -7.48
N PHE A 16 4.70 -7.64 -8.80
CA PHE A 16 3.67 -8.25 -9.65
C PHE A 16 3.79 -9.77 -9.70
N VAL A 17 5.00 -10.32 -9.58
CA VAL A 17 5.23 -11.77 -9.48
C VAL A 17 5.02 -12.26 -8.04
N ALA A 18 5.44 -11.49 -7.04
CA ALA A 18 5.27 -11.83 -5.63
C ALA A 18 3.79 -11.96 -5.22
N ALA A 19 2.91 -11.11 -5.76
CA ALA A 19 1.50 -11.12 -5.42
C ALA A 19 0.80 -12.46 -5.74
N PRO A 20 0.82 -13.01 -6.96
CA PRO A 20 0.21 -14.32 -7.25
C PRO A 20 0.93 -15.48 -6.55
N LEU A 21 2.25 -15.39 -6.35
CA LEU A 21 2.99 -16.42 -5.60
C LEU A 21 2.58 -16.43 -4.12
N PHE A 22 2.46 -15.27 -3.49
CA PHE A 22 1.93 -15.16 -2.14
C PHE A 22 0.52 -15.73 -2.04
N PHE A 23 -0.36 -15.34 -2.95
CA PHE A 23 -1.74 -15.81 -3.00
C PHE A 23 -1.81 -17.34 -3.06
N TYR A 24 -1.06 -17.94 -3.98
CA TYR A 24 -1.02 -19.40 -4.13
C TYR A 24 -0.47 -20.09 -2.87
N THR A 25 0.67 -19.64 -2.37
CA THR A 25 1.33 -20.29 -1.22
C THR A 25 0.52 -20.14 0.05
N PHE A 26 -0.10 -18.97 0.28
CA PHE A 26 -0.92 -18.72 1.44
C PHE A 26 -2.21 -19.54 1.44
N LEU A 27 -2.90 -19.67 0.31
CA LEU A 27 -4.10 -20.49 0.20
C LEU A 27 -3.82 -21.97 0.40
N ASN A 28 -2.62 -22.44 0.08
CA ASN A 28 -2.17 -23.82 0.29
C ASN A 28 -1.49 -24.03 1.67
N ASP A 29 -1.64 -23.10 2.61
CA ASP A 29 -1.13 -23.19 3.99
C ASP A 29 0.42 -23.28 4.08
N LEU A 30 1.13 -22.84 3.02
CA LEU A 30 2.60 -22.76 2.99
C LEU A 30 3.09 -21.45 3.63
N PHE A 31 2.75 -21.24 4.89
CA PHE A 31 2.95 -19.96 5.58
C PHE A 31 4.39 -19.48 5.59
N LEU A 32 5.37 -20.36 5.80
CA LEU A 32 6.79 -20.00 5.80
C LEU A 32 7.24 -19.44 4.43
N ILE A 33 6.77 -20.06 3.35
CA ILE A 33 7.07 -19.60 1.98
C ILE A 33 6.40 -18.26 1.73
N SER A 34 5.14 -18.11 2.16
CA SER A 34 4.40 -16.84 2.02
C SER A 34 5.09 -15.70 2.76
N VAL A 35 5.55 -15.92 3.99
CA VAL A 35 6.34 -14.93 4.75
C VAL A 35 7.63 -14.59 4.02
N SER A 36 8.35 -15.60 3.50
CA SER A 36 9.60 -15.36 2.76
C SER A 36 9.38 -14.50 1.51
N ILE A 37 8.30 -14.75 0.76
CA ILE A 37 7.92 -13.94 -0.42
C ILE A 37 7.64 -12.50 -0.02
N LEU A 38 6.87 -12.26 1.06
CA LEU A 38 6.58 -10.92 1.56
C LEU A 38 7.84 -10.18 2.01
N VAL A 39 8.70 -10.83 2.78
CA VAL A 39 9.94 -10.23 3.27
C VAL A 39 10.86 -9.87 2.11
N LEU A 40 11.00 -10.74 1.11
CA LEU A 40 11.76 -10.45 -0.10
C LEU A 40 11.16 -9.27 -0.88
N ALA A 41 9.83 -9.22 -1.04
CA ALA A 41 9.16 -8.09 -1.70
C ALA A 41 9.40 -6.77 -0.95
N LEU A 42 9.34 -6.77 0.39
CA LEU A 42 9.62 -5.58 1.20
C LEU A 42 11.09 -5.14 1.14
N ILE A 43 12.03 -6.09 1.17
CA ILE A 43 13.47 -5.77 1.06
C ILE A 43 13.77 -5.18 -0.31
N THR A 44 13.26 -5.76 -1.38
CA THR A 44 13.45 -5.23 -2.73
C THR A 44 12.88 -3.82 -2.86
N ASP A 45 11.71 -3.53 -2.30
CA ASP A 45 11.11 -2.20 -2.27
C ASP A 45 12.01 -1.14 -1.61
N VAL A 46 12.51 -1.45 -0.41
CA VAL A 46 13.41 -0.54 0.31
C VAL A 46 14.71 -0.31 -0.47
N LEU A 47 15.25 -1.37 -1.10
CA LEU A 47 16.47 -1.27 -1.91
C LEU A 47 16.25 -0.41 -3.15
N ASP A 48 15.10 -0.54 -3.82
CA ASP A 48 14.74 0.24 -5.00
C ASP A 48 14.66 1.72 -4.70
N GLY A 49 13.91 2.07 -3.67
CA GLY A 49 13.79 3.44 -3.22
C GLY A 49 15.13 4.05 -2.81
N TYR A 50 16.03 3.26 -2.22
CA TYR A 50 17.38 3.70 -1.87
C TYR A 50 18.24 3.92 -3.12
N ILE A 51 18.26 2.97 -4.06
CA ILE A 51 19.05 3.03 -5.29
C ILE A 51 18.56 4.17 -6.20
N ALA A 52 17.24 4.31 -6.38
CA ALA A 52 16.66 5.37 -7.20
C ALA A 52 17.06 6.78 -6.70
N ARG A 53 17.00 7.00 -5.38
CA ARG A 53 17.43 8.26 -4.76
C ARG A 53 18.93 8.49 -4.89
N LYS A 54 19.76 7.46 -4.76
CA LYS A 54 21.22 7.57 -4.85
C LYS A 54 21.71 7.86 -6.27
N LEU A 55 20.98 7.38 -7.28
CA LEU A 55 21.31 7.55 -8.69
C LEU A 55 20.64 8.78 -9.33
N ASP A 56 19.80 9.51 -8.57
CA ASP A 56 19.03 10.67 -9.05
C ASP A 56 18.20 10.38 -10.32
N VAL A 57 17.67 9.14 -10.42
CA VAL A 57 16.89 8.63 -11.56
C VAL A 57 15.42 8.51 -11.17
N THR A 58 14.87 9.52 -10.50
CA THR A 58 13.45 9.56 -10.17
C THR A 58 12.65 10.06 -11.37
N SER A 59 11.68 9.26 -11.82
CA SER A 59 10.71 9.67 -12.84
C SER A 59 9.29 9.59 -12.26
N ASP A 60 8.43 10.53 -12.67
CA ASP A 60 7.02 10.52 -12.25
C ASP A 60 6.33 9.21 -12.61
N MET A 61 6.65 8.64 -13.77
CA MET A 61 6.10 7.36 -14.22
C MET A 61 6.58 6.19 -13.35
N GLY A 62 7.83 6.22 -12.90
CA GLY A 62 8.36 5.22 -11.94
C GLY A 62 7.65 5.27 -10.60
N ALA A 63 7.38 6.47 -10.08
CA ALA A 63 6.64 6.65 -8.84
C ALA A 63 5.19 6.14 -8.93
N TYR A 64 4.50 6.35 -10.06
CA TYR A 64 3.14 5.79 -10.27
C TYR A 64 3.15 4.26 -10.37
N LEU A 65 4.12 3.67 -11.04
CA LEU A 65 4.25 2.21 -11.13
C LEU A 65 4.54 1.59 -9.76
N ASP A 66 5.37 2.23 -8.95
CA ASP A 66 5.71 1.80 -7.61
C ASP A 66 4.46 1.74 -6.72
N VAL A 67 3.73 2.86 -6.62
CA VAL A 67 2.48 2.93 -5.84
C VAL A 67 1.43 1.94 -6.35
N THR A 68 1.34 1.72 -7.67
CA THR A 68 0.38 0.77 -8.24
C THR A 68 0.76 -0.67 -7.92
N SER A 69 2.05 -1.02 -7.98
CA SER A 69 2.52 -2.37 -7.65
C SER A 69 2.33 -2.72 -6.18
N ASP A 70 2.56 -1.76 -5.29
CA ASP A 70 2.27 -1.90 -3.86
C ASP A 70 0.79 -2.14 -3.61
N PHE A 71 -0.05 -1.35 -4.26
CA PHE A 71 -1.49 -1.49 -4.14
C PHE A 71 -1.97 -2.87 -4.61
N VAL A 72 -1.46 -3.36 -5.75
CA VAL A 72 -1.81 -4.71 -6.25
C VAL A 72 -1.38 -5.78 -5.26
N LEU A 73 -0.15 -5.72 -4.73
CA LEU A 73 0.33 -6.68 -3.73
C LEU A 73 -0.55 -6.65 -2.48
N ILE A 74 -0.87 -5.47 -1.95
CA ILE A 74 -1.74 -5.30 -0.78
C ILE A 74 -3.12 -5.91 -1.02
N VAL A 75 -3.78 -5.59 -2.13
CA VAL A 75 -5.12 -6.10 -2.45
C VAL A 75 -5.12 -7.61 -2.57
N VAL A 76 -4.12 -8.20 -3.24
CA VAL A 76 -4.01 -9.65 -3.42
C VAL A 76 -3.76 -10.36 -2.08
N CYS A 77 -2.93 -9.79 -1.20
CA CYS A 77 -2.70 -10.35 0.14
C CYS A 77 -3.98 -10.32 0.99
N PHE A 78 -4.69 -9.20 1.02
CA PHE A 78 -5.95 -9.12 1.75
C PHE A 78 -7.06 -9.97 1.13
N LEU A 79 -7.07 -10.14 -0.19
CA LEU A 79 -7.99 -11.08 -0.85
C LEU A 79 -7.73 -12.52 -0.36
N ALA A 80 -6.48 -12.95 -0.26
CA ALA A 80 -6.13 -14.26 0.28
C ALA A 80 -6.59 -14.41 1.75
N TYR A 81 -6.43 -13.35 2.56
CA TYR A 81 -6.89 -13.33 3.94
C TYR A 81 -8.41 -13.40 4.07
N VAL A 82 -9.14 -12.71 3.20
CA VAL A 82 -10.61 -12.75 3.14
C VAL A 82 -11.09 -14.14 2.76
N ILE A 83 -10.49 -14.78 1.76
CA ILE A 83 -10.83 -16.15 1.34
C ILE A 83 -10.60 -17.15 2.48
N LYS A 84 -9.53 -16.99 3.26
CA LYS A 84 -9.27 -17.81 4.46
C LYS A 84 -10.14 -17.43 5.68
N GLY A 85 -11.03 -16.44 5.57
CA GLY A 85 -11.89 -15.98 6.67
C GLY A 85 -11.14 -15.23 7.78
N TRP A 86 -9.95 -14.70 7.49
CA TRP A 86 -9.15 -13.95 8.47
C TRP A 86 -9.66 -12.53 8.67
N TYR A 87 -10.19 -11.91 7.61
CA TYR A 87 -10.78 -10.58 7.61
C TYR A 87 -12.11 -10.58 6.88
N ASP A 88 -12.99 -9.64 7.24
CA ASP A 88 -14.25 -9.40 6.55
C ASP A 88 -14.00 -8.82 5.13
N PRO A 89 -14.77 -9.20 4.10
CA PRO A 89 -14.66 -8.63 2.74
C PRO A 89 -14.73 -7.11 2.67
N LEU A 90 -15.36 -6.45 3.64
CA LEU A 90 -15.42 -4.98 3.72
C LEU A 90 -14.04 -4.32 3.81
N ILE A 91 -13.01 -5.06 4.25
CA ILE A 91 -11.64 -4.54 4.28
C ILE A 91 -11.12 -4.22 2.87
N LEU A 92 -11.45 -5.04 1.87
CA LEU A 92 -11.06 -4.79 0.49
C LEU A 92 -11.72 -3.53 -0.06
N LEU A 93 -13.00 -3.34 0.25
CA LEU A 93 -13.73 -2.14 -0.16
C LEU A 93 -13.11 -0.88 0.49
N LEU A 94 -12.75 -0.95 1.77
CA LEU A 94 -12.08 0.14 2.48
C LEU A 94 -10.73 0.48 1.85
N ILE A 95 -9.89 -0.53 1.55
CA ILE A 95 -8.57 -0.35 0.93
C ILE A 95 -8.71 0.30 -0.45
N ILE A 96 -9.61 -0.22 -1.29
CA ILE A 96 -9.85 0.31 -2.65
C ILE A 96 -10.38 1.74 -2.59
N ALA A 97 -11.35 2.03 -1.70
CA ALA A 97 -11.90 3.37 -1.54
C ALA A 97 -10.81 4.38 -1.11
N MET A 98 -9.95 4.03 -0.17
CA MET A 98 -8.85 4.89 0.28
C MET A 98 -7.81 5.11 -0.82
N PHE A 99 -7.52 4.09 -1.63
CA PHE A 99 -6.63 4.24 -2.78
C PHE A 99 -7.22 5.16 -3.85
N LEU A 100 -8.49 5.00 -4.21
CA LEU A 100 -9.18 5.88 -5.15
C LEU A 100 -9.22 7.31 -4.64
N LEU A 101 -9.46 7.51 -3.35
CA LEU A 101 -9.41 8.83 -2.72
C LEU A 101 -8.01 9.44 -2.80
N PHE A 102 -6.96 8.64 -2.60
CA PHE A 102 -5.57 9.07 -2.76
C PHE A 102 -5.30 9.52 -4.21
N VAL A 103 -5.64 8.71 -5.21
CA VAL A 103 -5.43 9.04 -6.63
C VAL A 103 -6.21 10.31 -7.02
N ALA A 104 -7.47 10.41 -6.61
CA ALA A 104 -8.32 11.57 -6.92
C ALA A 104 -7.77 12.87 -6.32
N THR A 105 -7.11 12.80 -5.16
CA THR A 105 -6.56 14.00 -4.49
C THR A 105 -5.12 14.32 -4.90
N SER A 106 -4.36 13.34 -5.41
CA SER A 106 -2.99 13.55 -5.91
C SER A 106 -2.93 14.34 -7.22
N GLY A 107 -3.97 14.29 -8.05
CA GLY A 107 -4.08 15.03 -9.32
C GLY A 107 -4.47 16.49 -9.19
N LEU A 108 -4.71 17.02 -7.99
CA LEU A 108 -5.09 18.41 -7.77
C LEU A 108 -3.88 19.35 -7.93
N LYS A 109 -4.14 20.57 -8.50
CA LYS A 109 -3.11 21.63 -8.69
C LYS A 109 -2.37 22.00 -7.38
N LYS A 110 -3.02 21.82 -6.23
CA LYS A 110 -2.40 21.93 -4.90
C LYS A 110 -2.55 20.57 -4.22
N PRO A 111 -1.45 19.83 -3.96
CA PRO A 111 -1.53 18.54 -3.28
C PRO A 111 -2.17 18.73 -1.90
N VAL A 112 -3.16 17.90 -1.61
CA VAL A 112 -3.84 17.92 -0.31
C VAL A 112 -2.85 17.38 0.73
N TYR A 113 -2.60 18.16 1.75
CA TYR A 113 -1.77 17.71 2.87
C TYR A 113 -2.51 16.65 3.67
N ASP A 114 -2.09 15.40 3.51
CA ASP A 114 -2.61 14.25 4.24
C ASP A 114 -1.44 13.47 4.86
N PRO A 115 -1.03 13.83 6.08
CA PRO A 115 0.07 13.16 6.74
C PRO A 115 -0.25 11.69 7.07
N MET A 116 -1.52 11.35 7.33
CA MET A 116 -1.93 9.98 7.66
C MET A 116 -2.01 9.08 6.42
N GLY A 117 -2.52 9.61 5.30
CA GLY A 117 -2.59 8.86 4.03
C GLY A 117 -1.23 8.43 3.51
N LYS A 118 -0.18 9.21 3.79
CA LYS A 118 1.20 8.87 3.45
C LYS A 118 1.65 7.55 4.10
N TYR A 119 1.21 7.30 5.34
CA TYR A 119 1.62 6.11 6.10
C TYR A 119 0.66 4.92 5.91
N LEU A 120 -0.47 5.11 5.24
CA LEU A 120 -1.49 4.07 5.07
C LEU A 120 -0.93 2.83 4.35
N GLY A 121 -0.19 3.02 3.24
CA GLY A 121 0.43 1.92 2.51
C GLY A 121 1.41 1.12 3.36
N GLY A 122 2.30 1.82 4.07
CA GLY A 122 3.23 1.18 5.01
C GLY A 122 2.52 0.45 6.15
N TYR A 123 1.43 1.02 6.68
CA TYR A 123 0.62 0.36 7.70
C TYR A 123 -0.06 -0.92 7.17
N LEU A 124 -0.61 -0.89 5.95
CA LEU A 124 -1.22 -2.08 5.33
C LEU A 124 -0.20 -3.19 5.11
N MET A 125 1.03 -2.87 4.68
CA MET A 125 2.13 -3.83 4.57
C MET A 125 2.52 -4.42 5.94
N LEU A 126 2.62 -3.57 6.97
CA LEU A 126 2.84 -4.01 8.34
C LEU A 126 1.71 -4.95 8.81
N MET A 127 0.46 -4.57 8.55
CA MET A 127 -0.71 -5.35 8.91
C MET A 127 -0.70 -6.73 8.25
N ILE A 128 -0.30 -6.84 6.98
CA ILE A 128 -0.14 -8.12 6.28
C ILE A 128 0.90 -8.98 6.99
N LEU A 129 2.10 -8.42 7.25
CA LEU A 129 3.19 -9.15 7.87
C LEU A 129 2.85 -9.60 9.30
N VAL A 130 2.31 -8.71 10.12
CA VAL A 130 1.93 -9.03 11.52
C VAL A 130 0.82 -10.07 11.55
N SER A 131 -0.17 -10.00 10.64
CA SER A 131 -1.27 -10.97 10.60
C SER A 131 -0.81 -12.40 10.28
N ILE A 132 0.21 -12.56 9.43
CA ILE A 132 0.71 -13.90 9.10
C ILE A 132 1.66 -14.44 10.19
N LEU A 133 2.42 -13.56 10.87
CA LEU A 133 3.32 -13.94 11.96
C LEU A 133 2.56 -14.25 13.26
N PHE A 134 1.48 -13.54 13.51
CA PHE A 134 0.63 -13.66 14.70
C PHE A 134 -0.84 -13.86 14.28
N PRO A 135 -1.22 -15.09 13.86
CA PRO A 135 -2.53 -15.37 13.29
C PRO A 135 -3.67 -15.40 14.33
N GLU A 136 -3.48 -14.80 15.48
CA GLU A 136 -4.46 -14.72 16.54
C GLU A 136 -5.61 -13.76 16.19
N PHE A 137 -6.82 -14.14 16.52
CA PHE A 137 -8.01 -13.33 16.25
C PHE A 137 -7.91 -11.93 16.88
N VAL A 138 -7.45 -11.85 18.13
CA VAL A 138 -7.34 -10.58 18.88
C VAL A 138 -6.36 -9.62 18.19
N VAL A 139 -5.20 -10.12 17.72
CA VAL A 139 -4.20 -9.32 17.01
C VAL A 139 -4.82 -8.73 15.74
N ARG A 140 -5.50 -9.53 14.95
CA ARG A 140 -6.15 -9.07 13.71
C ARG A 140 -7.24 -8.03 13.98
N GLN A 141 -8.02 -8.18 15.05
CA GLN A 141 -9.04 -7.19 15.45
C GLN A 141 -8.41 -5.85 15.85
N ILE A 142 -7.33 -5.88 16.63
CA ILE A 142 -6.60 -4.66 17.01
C ILE A 142 -6.07 -3.95 15.76
N LEU A 143 -5.43 -4.69 14.85
CA LEU A 143 -4.91 -4.14 13.60
C LEU A 143 -6.03 -3.52 12.74
N PHE A 144 -7.19 -4.18 12.67
CA PHE A 144 -8.33 -3.67 11.91
C PHE A 144 -8.92 -2.39 12.52
N ILE A 145 -9.02 -2.31 13.86
CA ILE A 145 -9.47 -1.10 14.55
C ILE A 145 -8.52 0.07 14.28
N VAL A 146 -7.20 -0.17 14.36
CA VAL A 146 -6.20 0.86 14.05
C VAL A 146 -6.29 1.31 12.59
N LEU A 147 -6.53 0.39 11.65
CA LEU A 147 -6.77 0.74 10.24
C LEU A 147 -7.95 1.69 10.09
N ILE A 148 -9.09 1.39 10.75
CA ILE A 148 -10.28 2.25 10.71
C ILE A 148 -9.95 3.65 11.25
N LEU A 149 -9.22 3.76 12.36
CA LEU A 149 -8.82 5.05 12.93
C LEU A 149 -7.92 5.84 11.97
N ILE A 150 -6.95 5.20 11.31
CA ILE A 150 -6.09 5.83 10.29
C ILE A 150 -6.93 6.33 9.11
N CYS A 151 -7.87 5.51 8.62
CA CYS A 151 -8.74 5.90 7.51
C CYS A 151 -9.63 7.09 7.88
N LEU A 152 -10.25 7.07 9.06
CA LEU A 152 -11.09 8.16 9.54
C LEU A 152 -10.31 9.47 9.67
N THR A 153 -9.12 9.43 10.29
CA THR A 153 -8.27 10.61 10.44
C THR A 153 -7.80 11.15 9.09
N SER A 154 -7.46 10.29 8.13
CA SER A 154 -7.08 10.67 6.78
C SER A 154 -8.24 11.36 6.04
N VAL A 155 -9.45 10.80 6.09
CA VAL A 155 -10.65 11.41 5.46
C VAL A 155 -10.97 12.77 6.09
N LEU A 156 -10.93 12.89 7.43
CA LEU A 156 -11.20 14.14 8.13
C LEU A 156 -10.18 15.22 7.77
N THR A 157 -8.89 14.92 7.78
CA THR A 157 -7.84 15.89 7.43
C THR A 157 -8.00 16.40 6.00
N ARG A 158 -8.32 15.51 5.04
CA ARG A 158 -8.61 15.91 3.65
C ARG A 158 -9.84 16.79 3.54
N PHE A 159 -10.91 16.44 4.24
CA PHE A 159 -12.15 17.24 4.22
C PHE A 159 -11.92 18.66 4.74
N PHE A 160 -11.24 18.81 5.88
CA PHE A 160 -10.92 20.13 6.43
C PHE A 160 -10.00 20.94 5.51
N PHE A 161 -9.00 20.31 4.89
CA PHE A 161 -8.12 20.98 3.95
C PHE A 161 -8.85 21.52 2.72
N ILE A 162 -9.72 20.69 2.11
CA ILE A 162 -10.50 21.08 0.92
C ILE A 162 -11.46 22.23 1.26
N ARG A 163 -12.12 22.17 2.41
CA ARG A 163 -13.03 23.22 2.87
C ARG A 163 -12.30 24.55 3.05
N ARG A 164 -11.18 24.54 3.77
CA ARG A 164 -10.35 25.74 4.00
C ARG A 164 -9.81 26.35 2.69
N SER A 165 -9.43 25.49 1.74
CA SER A 165 -8.93 25.95 0.43
C SER A 165 -10.02 26.66 -0.38
N LYS A 166 -11.30 26.24 -0.28
CA LYS A 166 -12.43 26.89 -0.94
C LYS A 166 -12.76 28.23 -0.31
N GLU A 167 -12.73 28.33 1.02
CA GLU A 167 -12.97 29.59 1.75
C GLU A 167 -11.93 30.66 1.37
N LEU A 168 -10.65 30.30 1.21
CA LEU A 168 -9.60 31.22 0.80
C LEU A 168 -9.67 31.65 -0.69
N GLN A 169 -10.42 30.96 -1.53
CA GLN A 169 -10.63 31.32 -2.95
C GLN A 169 -11.88 32.19 -3.14
N SER A 170 -12.73 32.28 -2.14
CA SER A 170 -13.96 33.10 -2.16
C SER A 170 -13.76 34.50 -1.55
N LEU A 171 -12.59 34.78 -1.02
CA LEU A 171 -12.12 36.10 -0.54
C LEU A 171 -11.24 36.81 -1.56
#